data_6c0922d88841ab9e8fbea94d9556305e
#
_entry.id   6c0922d88841ab9e8fbea94d9556305e
#
_cell.length_a   1.000
_cell.length_b   1.000
_cell.length_c   1.000
_cell.angle_alpha   90.00
_cell.angle_beta   90.00
_cell.angle_gamma   90.00
#
_symmetry.space_group_name_H-M   'P 1'
#
loop_
_entity.id
_entity.type
_entity.pdbx_description
1 polymer ?
#
loop_
_entity_poly.entity_id
_entity_poly.type
_entity_poly.pdbx_seq_one_letter_code
_entity_poly.pdbx_strand_id
1 'polypeptide(L)'
;GHEWGYRKFPKKQIDMVVALVKDIRTRHNVPLSNVVGHSDVAPQRKEDPGELFPWRRLAEEGLAVGPYKGDPDPSISYEDALSMLRAIGYDAPDKAHAAALVAFQRRFCPEALAQGFSPLTKAALKWASAQLA
;
A
#
# COMPACT_ATOMS: atom_id res chain seq x y z
N GLY A 1 -3.34 17.40 -3.21
CA GLY A 1 -4.48 16.76 -2.86
C GLY A 1 -5.70 16.90 -3.72
N HIS A 2 -6.77 16.39 -3.22
CA HIS A 2 -8.03 16.31 -3.95
C HIS A 2 -8.64 17.69 -4.23
N GLU A 3 -8.51 18.62 -3.32
CA GLU A 3 -9.10 19.97 -3.45
C GLU A 3 -8.53 20.75 -4.63
N TRP A 4 -7.28 20.49 -4.98
CA TRP A 4 -6.57 21.24 -6.03
C TRP A 4 -6.33 20.41 -7.29
N GLY A 5 -7.05 19.31 -7.42
CA GLY A 5 -6.84 18.34 -8.49
C GLY A 5 -5.75 17.35 -8.15
N TYR A 6 -6.06 16.09 -8.40
CA TYR A 6 -5.14 14.99 -8.10
C TYR A 6 -4.11 14.86 -9.23
N ARG A 7 -2.83 14.91 -8.90
CA ARG A 7 -1.75 14.85 -9.88
C ARG A 7 -0.51 14.14 -9.34
N LYS A 8 0.38 13.76 -10.25
CA LYS A 8 1.63 13.12 -9.91
C LYS A 8 2.54 14.05 -9.07
N PHE A 9 3.30 13.45 -8.18
CA PHE A 9 4.29 14.18 -7.39
C PHE A 9 5.45 14.64 -8.27
N PRO A 10 5.94 15.87 -8.10
CA PRO A 10 7.12 16.33 -8.83
C PRO A 10 8.34 15.45 -8.53
N LYS A 11 9.18 15.22 -9.56
CA LYS A 11 10.38 14.39 -9.41
C LYS A 11 11.29 14.90 -8.29
N LYS A 12 11.48 16.22 -8.20
CA LYS A 12 12.28 16.84 -7.14
C LYS A 12 11.80 16.49 -5.75
N GLN A 13 10.49 16.52 -5.53
CA GLN A 13 9.90 16.18 -4.25
C GLN A 13 10.17 14.72 -3.90
N ILE A 14 10.02 13.82 -4.86
CA ILE A 14 10.27 12.40 -4.65
C ILE A 14 11.77 12.13 -4.41
N ASP A 15 12.65 12.81 -5.12
CA ASP A 15 14.09 12.70 -4.87
C ASP A 15 14.43 13.06 -3.42
N MET A 16 13.80 14.11 -2.89
CA MET A 16 13.99 14.54 -1.50
C MET A 16 13.41 13.52 -0.51
N VAL A 17 12.25 12.94 -0.81
CA VAL A 17 11.64 11.89 0.03
C VAL A 17 12.55 10.68 0.08
N VAL A 18 13.08 10.23 -1.06
CA VAL A 18 14.01 9.11 -1.13
C VAL A 18 15.25 9.38 -0.26
N ALA A 19 15.85 10.55 -0.39
CA ALA A 19 17.01 10.92 0.41
C ALA A 19 16.70 10.94 1.91
N LEU A 20 15.54 11.48 2.28
CA LEU A 20 15.11 11.55 3.67
C LEU A 20 14.87 10.17 4.26
N VAL A 21 14.17 9.29 3.54
CA VAL A 21 13.88 7.92 4.00
C VAL A 21 15.18 7.13 4.14
N LYS A 22 16.12 7.28 3.20
CA LYS A 22 17.46 6.67 3.32
C LYS A 22 18.15 7.10 4.60
N ASP A 23 18.16 8.40 4.89
CA ASP A 23 18.80 8.96 6.07
C ASP A 23 18.15 8.42 7.35
N ILE A 24 16.82 8.42 7.42
CA ILE A 24 16.08 7.91 8.58
C ILE A 24 16.40 6.43 8.81
N ARG A 25 16.38 5.61 7.76
CA ARG A 25 16.65 4.19 7.87
C ARG A 25 18.12 3.89 8.23
N THR A 26 19.03 4.75 7.84
CA THR A 26 20.44 4.64 8.21
C THR A 26 20.65 4.94 9.70
N ARG A 27 19.94 5.93 10.23
CA ARG A 27 20.05 6.32 11.64
C ARG A 27 19.26 5.42 12.58
N HIS A 28 18.15 4.88 12.09
CA HIS A 28 17.21 4.08 12.88
C HIS A 28 16.97 2.75 12.19
N ASN A 29 16.86 1.71 12.97
CA ASN A 29 16.63 0.37 12.46
C ASN A 29 15.13 0.18 12.13
N VAL A 30 14.66 0.79 11.03
CA VAL A 30 13.27 0.74 10.59
C VAL A 30 13.09 -0.39 9.59
N PRO A 31 12.27 -1.43 9.88
CA PRO A 31 11.96 -2.48 8.92
C PRO A 31 11.24 -1.92 7.68
N LEU A 32 11.44 -2.55 6.52
CA LEU A 32 10.75 -2.15 5.29
C LEU A 32 9.24 -2.14 5.42
N SER A 33 8.68 -3.08 6.19
CA SER A 33 7.24 -3.17 6.45
C SER A 33 6.69 -2.00 7.23
N ASN A 34 7.54 -1.21 7.90
CA ASN A 34 7.13 -0.04 8.67
C ASN A 34 7.23 1.27 7.89
N VAL A 35 7.63 1.22 6.63
CA VAL A 35 7.61 2.39 5.74
C VAL A 35 6.26 2.41 5.03
N VAL A 36 5.34 3.19 5.55
CA VAL A 36 3.93 3.14 5.17
C VAL A 36 3.39 4.55 4.90
N GLY A 37 2.25 4.61 4.21
CA GLY A 37 1.52 5.85 4.03
C GLY A 37 0.56 6.09 5.18
N HIS A 38 0.08 7.32 5.30
CA HIS A 38 -0.88 7.69 6.34
C HIS A 38 -2.20 6.91 6.19
N SER A 39 -2.63 6.67 4.94
CA SER A 39 -3.82 5.86 4.65
C SER A 39 -3.68 4.40 5.08
N ASP A 40 -2.46 3.87 5.14
CA ASP A 40 -2.23 2.50 5.61
C ASP A 40 -2.47 2.38 7.12
N VAL A 41 -2.16 3.42 7.87
CA VAL A 41 -2.31 3.45 9.33
C VAL A 41 -3.71 3.85 9.74
N ALA A 42 -4.33 4.77 9.02
CA ALA A 42 -5.64 5.34 9.34
C ALA A 42 -6.57 5.35 8.12
N PRO A 43 -6.92 4.17 7.58
CA PRO A 43 -7.63 4.07 6.30
C PRO A 43 -9.00 4.75 6.29
N GLN A 44 -9.65 4.85 7.45
CA GLN A 44 -10.98 5.45 7.57
C GLN A 44 -10.93 6.98 7.62
N ARG A 45 -9.76 7.57 7.84
CA ARG A 45 -9.61 9.01 8.06
C ARG A 45 -8.67 9.70 7.09
N LYS A 46 -7.78 8.94 6.45
CA LYS A 46 -6.70 9.51 5.62
C LYS A 46 -6.58 8.79 4.28
N GLU A 47 -6.27 9.55 3.26
CA GLU A 47 -6.03 9.02 1.91
C GLU A 47 -4.59 9.23 1.44
N ASP A 48 -3.85 10.12 2.09
CA ASP A 48 -2.48 10.43 1.68
C ASP A 48 -1.52 9.26 1.96
N PRO A 49 -0.49 9.09 1.14
CA PRO A 49 -0.11 9.94 0.01
C PRO A 49 -0.88 9.68 -1.29
N GLY A 50 -1.82 8.75 -1.32
CA GLY A 50 -2.62 8.41 -2.48
C GLY A 50 -1.92 7.46 -3.45
N GLU A 51 -2.66 7.00 -4.47
CA GLU A 51 -2.21 5.98 -5.42
C GLU A 51 -1.18 6.49 -6.43
N LEU A 52 -1.00 7.80 -6.56
CA LEU A 52 0.02 8.38 -7.45
C LEU A 52 1.38 8.52 -6.77
N PHE A 53 1.49 8.25 -5.47
CA PHE A 53 2.78 8.22 -4.80
C PHE A 53 3.62 7.07 -5.34
N PRO A 54 4.88 7.30 -5.77
CA PRO A 54 5.65 6.29 -6.48
C PRO A 54 6.32 5.29 -5.53
N TRP A 55 5.55 4.44 -4.89
CA TRP A 55 6.06 3.39 -4.01
C TRP A 55 7.07 2.48 -4.71
N ARG A 56 6.88 2.27 -6.02
CA ARG A 56 7.83 1.47 -6.82
C ARG A 56 9.23 2.04 -6.76
N ARG A 57 9.36 3.37 -6.85
CA ARG A 57 10.68 4.02 -6.78
C ARG A 57 11.36 3.75 -5.43
N LEU A 58 10.61 3.84 -4.33
CA LEU A 58 11.15 3.54 -3.00
C LEU A 58 11.55 2.07 -2.90
N ALA A 59 10.75 1.17 -3.46
CA ALA A 59 11.05 -0.25 -3.46
C ALA A 59 12.31 -0.59 -4.26
N GLU A 60 12.49 0.03 -5.42
CA GLU A 60 13.69 -0.15 -6.25
C GLU A 60 14.96 0.31 -5.53
N GLU A 61 14.83 1.25 -4.63
CA GLU A 61 15.93 1.75 -3.79
C GLU A 61 16.06 0.97 -2.47
N GLY A 62 15.27 -0.07 -2.26
CA GLY A 62 15.30 -0.88 -1.04
C GLY A 62 14.77 -0.16 0.20
N LEU A 63 13.90 0.83 0.04
CA LEU A 63 13.42 1.69 1.12
C LEU A 63 12.01 1.37 1.60
N ALA A 64 11.27 0.57 0.86
CA ALA A 64 9.90 0.16 1.19
C ALA A 64 9.55 -1.13 0.47
N VAL A 65 8.50 -1.81 0.96
CA VAL A 65 7.92 -2.92 0.21
C VAL A 65 7.18 -2.33 -0.99
N GLY A 66 7.45 -2.85 -2.17
CA GLY A 66 6.90 -2.32 -3.42
C GLY A 66 5.48 -2.72 -3.69
N PRO A 67 4.86 -2.15 -4.73
CA PRO A 67 3.57 -2.64 -5.20
C PRO A 67 3.72 -4.02 -5.84
N TYR A 68 2.60 -4.74 -5.88
CA TYR A 68 2.53 -6.06 -6.50
C TYR A 68 2.63 -5.93 -8.02
N LYS A 69 3.39 -6.83 -8.64
CA LYS A 69 3.62 -6.84 -10.09
C LYS A 69 3.27 -8.17 -10.75
N GLY A 70 2.58 -9.04 -10.07
CA GLY A 70 2.28 -10.39 -10.57
C GLY A 70 0.93 -10.49 -11.25
N ASP A 71 0.53 -11.73 -11.52
CA ASP A 71 -0.73 -12.05 -12.17
C ASP A 71 -1.90 -12.06 -11.18
N PRO A 72 -3.14 -11.88 -11.67
CA PRO A 72 -4.33 -12.08 -10.84
C PRO A 72 -4.46 -13.53 -10.37
N ASP A 73 -5.14 -13.74 -9.24
CA ASP A 73 -5.43 -15.06 -8.71
C ASP A 73 -6.89 -15.13 -8.23
N PRO A 74 -7.81 -15.67 -9.04
CA PRO A 74 -9.21 -15.75 -8.65
C PRO A 74 -9.51 -16.88 -7.66
N SER A 75 -8.56 -17.76 -7.35
CA SER A 75 -8.79 -18.95 -6.52
C SER A 75 -8.90 -18.65 -5.03
N ILE A 76 -8.48 -17.48 -4.58
CA ILE A 76 -8.50 -17.09 -3.17
C ILE A 76 -9.93 -16.72 -2.77
N SER A 77 -10.42 -17.28 -1.66
CA SER A 77 -11.77 -16.98 -1.18
C SER A 77 -11.84 -15.55 -0.60
N TYR A 78 -13.07 -15.03 -0.53
CA TYR A 78 -13.33 -13.74 0.11
C TYR A 78 -12.87 -13.73 1.58
N GLU A 79 -13.19 -14.79 2.32
CA GLU A 79 -12.82 -14.92 3.73
C GLU A 79 -11.30 -14.93 3.92
N ASP A 80 -10.60 -15.66 3.07
CA ASP A 80 -9.14 -15.72 3.12
C ASP A 80 -8.52 -14.37 2.77
N ALA A 81 -9.06 -13.69 1.77
CA ALA A 81 -8.60 -12.36 1.39
C ALA A 81 -8.77 -11.35 2.54
N LEU A 82 -9.93 -11.37 3.20
CA LEU A 82 -10.20 -10.50 4.34
C LEU A 82 -9.26 -10.81 5.51
N SER A 83 -9.02 -12.09 5.76
CA SER A 83 -8.07 -12.52 6.79
C SER A 83 -6.65 -12.03 6.50
N MET A 84 -6.22 -12.09 5.25
CA MET A 84 -4.91 -11.59 4.83
C MET A 84 -4.80 -10.08 5.02
N LEU A 85 -5.85 -9.33 4.68
CA LEU A 85 -5.88 -7.88 4.87
C LEU A 85 -5.66 -7.51 6.34
N ARG A 86 -6.33 -8.23 7.24
CA ARG A 86 -6.17 -8.03 8.69
C ARG A 86 -4.79 -8.45 9.19
N ALA A 87 -4.29 -9.58 8.70
CA ALA A 87 -3.00 -10.11 9.13
C ALA A 87 -1.83 -9.20 8.76
N ILE A 88 -1.95 -8.46 7.65
CA ILE A 88 -0.95 -7.48 7.24
C ILE A 88 -0.92 -6.29 8.20
N GLY A 89 -2.04 -6.01 8.89
CA GLY A 89 -2.11 -4.95 9.89
C GLY A 89 -3.15 -3.86 9.61
N TYR A 90 -3.95 -4.01 8.56
CA TYR A 90 -5.02 -3.04 8.29
C TYR A 90 -6.18 -3.21 9.26
N ASP A 91 -6.70 -2.08 9.75
CA ASP A 91 -7.92 -2.06 10.56
C ASP A 91 -9.12 -2.31 9.65
N ALA A 92 -9.61 -3.54 9.63
CA ALA A 92 -10.64 -4.00 8.72
C ALA A 92 -11.76 -4.71 9.48
N PRO A 93 -12.65 -3.95 10.15
CA PRO A 93 -13.78 -4.54 10.86
C PRO A 93 -14.77 -5.22 9.90
N ASP A 94 -15.48 -6.24 10.37
CA ASP A 94 -16.36 -7.08 9.55
C ASP A 94 -17.36 -6.29 8.71
N LYS A 95 -17.94 -5.23 9.27
CA LYS A 95 -18.99 -4.45 8.62
C LYS A 95 -18.49 -3.17 7.95
N ALA A 96 -17.19 -2.85 8.03
CA ALA A 96 -16.64 -1.58 7.55
C ALA A 96 -15.19 -1.73 7.10
N HIS A 97 -14.89 -2.78 6.33
CA HIS A 97 -13.53 -3.01 5.84
C HIS A 97 -13.22 -2.31 4.51
N ALA A 98 -14.21 -1.64 3.90
CA ALA A 98 -14.02 -1.02 2.57
C ALA A 98 -12.88 0.00 2.53
N ALA A 99 -12.76 0.84 3.55
CA ALA A 99 -11.70 1.85 3.61
C ALA A 99 -10.31 1.19 3.71
N ALA A 100 -10.18 0.13 4.49
CA ALA A 100 -8.94 -0.62 4.61
C ALA A 100 -8.55 -1.28 3.28
N LEU A 101 -9.54 -1.86 2.59
CA LEU A 101 -9.32 -2.48 1.29
C LEU A 101 -8.85 -1.46 0.25
N VAL A 102 -9.49 -0.29 0.20
CA VAL A 102 -9.09 0.78 -0.72
C VAL A 102 -7.68 1.30 -0.39
N ALA A 103 -7.35 1.46 0.89
CA ALA A 103 -6.01 1.85 1.31
C ALA A 103 -4.96 0.82 0.86
N PHE A 104 -5.24 -0.45 1.04
CA PHE A 104 -4.38 -1.53 0.55
C PHE A 104 -4.17 -1.44 -0.95
N GLN A 105 -5.25 -1.24 -1.71
CA GLN A 105 -5.19 -1.14 -3.17
C GLN A 105 -4.36 0.07 -3.64
N ARG A 106 -4.53 1.23 -2.99
CA ARG A 106 -3.71 2.41 -3.31
C ARG A 106 -2.21 2.12 -3.16
N ARG A 107 -1.87 1.33 -2.16
CA ARG A 107 -0.50 1.04 -1.81
C ARG A 107 0.12 -0.07 -2.66
N PHE A 108 -0.60 -1.16 -2.87
CA PHE A 108 -0.05 -2.38 -3.43
C PHE A 108 -0.54 -2.74 -4.83
N CYS A 109 -1.74 -2.31 -5.22
CA CYS A 109 -2.29 -2.62 -6.54
C CYS A 109 -3.23 -1.50 -7.03
N PRO A 110 -2.69 -0.31 -7.31
CA PRO A 110 -3.53 0.82 -7.69
C PRO A 110 -4.36 0.59 -8.96
N GLU A 111 -3.97 -0.35 -9.81
CA GLU A 111 -4.73 -0.74 -11.00
C GLU A 111 -6.09 -1.34 -10.65
N ALA A 112 -6.22 -1.90 -9.44
CA ALA A 112 -7.46 -2.51 -8.96
C ALA A 112 -8.23 -1.59 -7.99
N LEU A 113 -7.89 -0.32 -7.92
CA LEU A 113 -8.49 0.63 -6.98
C LEU A 113 -10.01 0.65 -7.12
N ALA A 114 -10.69 0.49 -5.98
CA ALA A 114 -12.15 0.49 -5.87
C ALA A 114 -12.87 -0.67 -6.57
N GLN A 115 -12.16 -1.73 -6.95
CA GLN A 115 -12.76 -2.91 -7.59
C GLN A 115 -13.12 -4.04 -6.62
N GLY A 116 -13.11 -3.77 -5.31
CA GLY A 116 -13.39 -4.79 -4.30
C GLY A 116 -12.29 -5.85 -4.26
N PHE A 117 -12.64 -7.05 -3.79
CA PHE A 117 -11.72 -8.19 -3.78
C PHE A 117 -11.60 -8.81 -5.17
N SER A 118 -11.08 -8.05 -6.12
CA SER A 118 -10.82 -8.51 -7.48
C SER A 118 -9.71 -9.59 -7.49
N PRO A 119 -9.58 -10.38 -8.56
CA PRO A 119 -8.49 -11.36 -8.66
C PRO A 119 -7.09 -10.74 -8.49
N LEU A 120 -6.87 -9.53 -9.01
CA LEU A 120 -5.60 -8.83 -8.82
C LEU A 120 -5.37 -8.46 -7.36
N THR A 121 -6.40 -7.92 -6.69
CA THR A 121 -6.33 -7.59 -5.26
C THR A 121 -6.04 -8.82 -4.42
N LYS A 122 -6.69 -9.94 -4.70
CA LYS A 122 -6.46 -11.20 -3.98
C LYS A 122 -5.02 -11.69 -4.14
N ALA A 123 -4.49 -11.64 -5.35
CA ALA A 123 -3.10 -12.00 -5.61
C ALA A 123 -2.12 -11.07 -4.88
N ALA A 124 -2.40 -9.78 -4.88
CA ALA A 124 -1.59 -8.80 -4.16
C ALA A 124 -1.62 -9.04 -2.65
N LEU A 125 -2.79 -9.37 -2.09
CA LEU A 125 -2.91 -9.69 -0.67
C LEU A 125 -2.09 -10.92 -0.28
N LYS A 126 -2.14 -11.96 -1.09
CA LYS A 126 -1.35 -13.18 -0.86
C LYS A 126 0.15 -12.86 -0.88
N TRP A 127 0.58 -12.10 -1.88
CA TRP A 127 1.99 -11.68 -1.99
C TRP A 127 2.42 -10.81 -0.81
N ALA A 128 1.62 -9.78 -0.47
CA ALA A 128 1.95 -8.86 0.62
C ALA A 128 1.98 -9.60 1.96
N SER A 129 1.08 -10.54 2.18
CA SER A 129 1.03 -11.36 3.39
C SER A 129 2.34 -12.12 3.59
N ALA A 130 2.94 -12.61 2.51
CA ALA A 130 4.23 -13.29 2.57
C ALA A 130 5.40 -12.30 2.80
N GLN A 131 5.32 -11.10 2.21
CA GLN A 131 6.38 -10.09 2.34
C GLN A 131 6.41 -9.41 3.71
N LEU A 132 5.24 -9.25 4.34
CA LEU A 132 5.09 -8.46 5.56
C LEU A 132 4.94 -9.32 6.83
N ALA A 133 4.88 -10.61 6.66
CA ALA A 133 4.76 -11.55 7.79
C ALA A 133 6.05 -11.64 8.62
#